data_ef9ffc2817e94b8f53cd465052daebfb
#
_entry.id   ef9ffc2817e94b8f53cd465052daebfb
#
_cell.length_a   1.000
_cell.length_b   1.000
_cell.length_c   1.000
_cell.angle_alpha   90.00
_cell.angle_beta   90.00
_cell.angle_gamma   90.00
#
_symmetry.space_group_name_H-M   'P 1'
#
loop_
_entity.id
_entity.type
_entity.pdbx_description
1 polymer ?
#
loop_
_entity_poly.entity_id
_entity_poly.type
_entity_poly.pdbx_seq_one_letter_code
_entity_poly.pdbx_strand_id
1 'polypeptide(L)'
;MMWMRMPGQTWLGVAVSFLSMWTVMMAAMMLPSLVPMLMRYRQVVGKTTEARLHALTALVGVGYFVIWTLLGAVVFPLGVAIAATAIPQPKVAVGLVVLIAASLQFTAWKARRLAWCRETHGSALTPDARGAWRYGLCLGFRCAESCAGLMAILLVIGVMDLRAMTVVTAAITIERFASNGQRAAEAIGAIGVGAGLFMIALAVGL
;
A
#
# COMPACT_ATOMS: atom_id res chain seq x y z
N MET A 1 -6.56 -17.68 12.23
CA MET A 1 -6.13 -16.27 12.41
C MET A 1 -4.63 -16.19 12.19
N MET A 2 -4.15 -15.35 11.28
CA MET A 2 -2.74 -15.25 10.87
C MET A 2 -1.76 -14.76 11.95
N TRP A 3 -2.28 -14.17 13.00
CA TRP A 3 -1.50 -13.56 14.08
C TRP A 3 -1.21 -14.53 15.22
N MET A 4 -1.78 -15.73 15.21
CA MET A 4 -1.65 -16.70 16.31
C MET A 4 -0.70 -17.83 15.91
N ARG A 5 0.19 -18.18 16.84
CA ARG A 5 1.13 -19.30 16.71
C ARG A 5 0.38 -20.63 16.85
N MET A 6 0.56 -21.53 15.89
CA MET A 6 0.08 -22.90 16.01
C MET A 6 1.03 -23.71 16.92
N PRO A 7 0.54 -24.74 17.61
CA PRO A 7 1.39 -25.65 18.38
C PRO A 7 2.53 -26.19 17.50
N GLY A 8 3.75 -26.10 17.99
CA GLY A 8 4.97 -26.54 17.28
C GLY A 8 5.64 -25.53 16.36
N GLN A 9 5.07 -24.33 16.15
CA GLN A 9 5.71 -23.28 15.36
C GLN A 9 6.55 -22.34 16.22
N THR A 10 7.71 -21.90 15.68
CA THR A 10 8.52 -20.85 16.27
C THR A 10 8.00 -19.46 15.85
N TRP A 11 8.17 -18.44 16.69
CA TRP A 11 7.80 -17.06 16.34
C TRP A 11 8.51 -16.57 15.06
N LEU A 12 9.75 -16.97 14.87
CA LEU A 12 10.51 -16.66 13.66
C LEU A 12 9.87 -17.30 12.41
N GLY A 13 9.43 -18.55 12.50
CA GLY A 13 8.73 -19.24 11.41
C GLY A 13 7.44 -18.55 11.02
N VAL A 14 6.63 -18.13 12.01
CA VAL A 14 5.39 -17.38 11.77
C VAL A 14 5.68 -16.03 11.11
N ALA A 15 6.69 -15.29 11.60
CA ALA A 15 7.08 -14.01 11.03
C ALA A 15 7.57 -14.13 9.58
N VAL A 16 8.43 -15.12 9.27
CA VAL A 16 8.92 -15.36 7.92
C VAL A 16 7.78 -15.75 6.97
N SER A 17 6.88 -16.64 7.41
CA SER A 17 5.70 -17.02 6.61
C SER A 17 4.78 -15.83 6.34
N PHE A 18 4.56 -15.00 7.35
CA PHE A 18 3.78 -13.76 7.18
C PHE A 18 4.46 -12.81 6.19
N LEU A 19 5.74 -12.51 6.37
CA LEU A 19 6.46 -11.56 5.53
C LEU A 19 6.56 -12.02 4.08
N SER A 20 6.79 -13.30 3.82
CA SER A 20 6.83 -13.84 2.46
C SER A 20 5.47 -13.67 1.78
N MET A 21 4.39 -14.06 2.45
CA MET A 21 3.05 -13.92 1.92
C MET A 21 2.65 -12.44 1.76
N TRP A 22 2.97 -11.58 2.73
CA TRP A 22 2.76 -10.14 2.66
C TRP A 22 3.45 -9.54 1.44
N THR A 23 4.72 -9.88 1.21
CA THR A 23 5.51 -9.34 0.10
C THR A 23 4.93 -9.77 -1.25
N VAL A 24 4.54 -11.04 -1.40
CA VAL A 24 3.89 -11.54 -2.62
C VAL A 24 2.56 -10.83 -2.87
N MET A 25 1.74 -10.68 -1.83
CA MET A 25 0.47 -9.98 -1.90
C MET A 25 0.67 -8.51 -2.30
N MET A 26 1.60 -7.80 -1.65
CA MET A 26 1.92 -6.41 -2.00
C MET A 26 2.47 -6.30 -3.43
N ALA A 27 3.27 -7.26 -3.88
CA ALA A 27 3.72 -7.30 -5.27
C ALA A 27 2.53 -7.38 -6.23
N ALA A 28 1.61 -8.31 -6.03
CA ALA A 28 0.42 -8.46 -6.87
C ALA A 28 -0.44 -7.18 -6.91
N MET A 29 -0.67 -6.54 -5.76
CA MET A 29 -1.49 -5.33 -5.66
C MET A 29 -0.83 -4.08 -6.24
N MET A 30 0.51 -3.95 -6.10
CA MET A 30 1.22 -2.72 -6.44
C MET A 30 1.89 -2.75 -7.81
N LEU A 31 2.07 -3.94 -8.41
CA LEU A 31 2.63 -4.07 -9.77
C LEU A 31 1.89 -3.22 -10.82
N PRO A 32 0.55 -3.22 -10.89
CA PRO A 32 -0.16 -2.41 -11.88
C PRO A 32 0.20 -0.93 -11.80
N SER A 33 0.40 -0.39 -10.60
CA SER A 33 0.77 1.01 -10.42
C SER A 33 2.28 1.29 -10.51
N LEU A 34 3.13 0.28 -10.32
CA LEU A 34 4.59 0.39 -10.41
C LEU A 34 5.08 0.37 -11.87
N VAL A 35 4.50 -0.50 -12.71
CA VAL A 35 4.94 -0.70 -14.10
C VAL A 35 5.07 0.60 -14.89
N PRO A 36 4.08 1.51 -14.96
CA PRO A 36 4.21 2.75 -15.70
C PRO A 36 5.30 3.68 -15.15
N MET A 37 5.57 3.64 -13.85
CA MET A 37 6.65 4.42 -13.25
C MET A 37 8.03 3.87 -13.65
N LEU A 38 8.18 2.54 -13.70
CA LEU A 38 9.39 1.90 -14.23
C LEU A 38 9.60 2.20 -15.72
N MET A 39 8.53 2.21 -16.51
CA MET A 39 8.61 2.60 -17.94
C MET A 39 9.10 4.04 -18.10
N ARG A 40 8.58 4.97 -17.31
CA ARG A 40 9.04 6.37 -17.31
C ARG A 40 10.51 6.48 -16.87
N TYR A 41 10.91 5.76 -15.83
CA TYR A 41 12.30 5.69 -15.40
C TYR A 41 13.21 5.23 -16.57
N ARG A 42 12.83 4.17 -17.29
CA ARG A 42 13.57 3.67 -18.45
C ARG A 42 13.68 4.72 -19.57
N GLN A 43 12.63 5.48 -19.84
CA GLN A 43 12.64 6.54 -20.85
C GLN A 43 13.63 7.67 -20.49
N VAL A 44 13.72 8.04 -19.22
CA VAL A 44 14.61 9.11 -18.75
C VAL A 44 16.08 8.64 -18.74
N VAL A 45 16.34 7.40 -18.33
CA VAL A 45 17.70 6.84 -18.19
C VAL A 45 18.20 6.18 -19.49
N GLY A 46 17.39 6.12 -20.52
CA GLY A 46 17.54 5.32 -21.75
C GLY A 46 18.79 5.53 -22.63
N LYS A 47 19.79 6.31 -22.18
CA LYS A 47 21.08 6.49 -22.88
C LYS A 47 22.18 5.48 -22.49
N THR A 48 21.80 4.36 -21.84
CA THR A 48 22.72 3.34 -21.35
C THR A 48 22.52 2.01 -22.11
N THR A 49 23.46 1.07 -21.95
CA THR A 49 23.34 -0.28 -22.53
C THR A 49 22.08 -0.98 -21.99
N GLU A 50 21.39 -1.74 -22.85
CA GLU A 50 20.14 -2.44 -22.48
C GLU A 50 20.30 -3.30 -21.22
N ALA A 51 21.38 -4.08 -21.10
CA ALA A 51 21.64 -4.89 -19.91
C ALA A 51 21.74 -4.05 -18.63
N ARG A 52 22.39 -2.89 -18.69
CA ARG A 52 22.49 -1.97 -17.55
C ARG A 52 21.16 -1.34 -17.25
N LEU A 53 20.36 -0.98 -18.25
CA LEU A 53 19.02 -0.43 -18.08
C LEU A 53 18.09 -1.43 -17.38
N HIS A 54 18.16 -2.71 -17.75
CA HIS A 54 17.41 -3.77 -17.05
C HIS A 54 17.84 -3.91 -15.60
N ALA A 55 19.15 -3.95 -15.32
CA ALA A 55 19.67 -4.04 -13.96
C ALA A 55 19.25 -2.86 -13.08
N LEU A 56 19.34 -1.62 -13.60
CA LEU A 56 18.91 -0.42 -12.88
C LEU A 56 17.40 -0.42 -12.63
N THR A 57 16.60 -0.83 -13.61
CA THR A 57 15.14 -0.94 -13.47
C THR A 57 14.76 -1.98 -12.41
N ALA A 58 15.44 -3.13 -12.41
CA ALA A 58 15.25 -4.16 -11.39
C ALA A 58 15.62 -3.63 -10.00
N LEU A 59 16.71 -2.88 -9.88
CA LEU A 59 17.15 -2.29 -8.62
C LEU A 59 16.14 -1.27 -8.07
N VAL A 60 15.50 -0.47 -8.93
CA VAL A 60 14.38 0.40 -8.54
C VAL A 60 13.22 -0.44 -7.99
N GLY A 61 12.85 -1.52 -8.67
CA GLY A 61 11.79 -2.44 -8.22
C GLY A 61 12.10 -3.07 -6.88
N VAL A 62 13.33 -3.56 -6.69
CA VAL A 62 13.77 -4.13 -5.41
C VAL A 62 13.70 -3.09 -4.30
N GLY A 63 14.23 -1.87 -4.51
CA GLY A 63 14.15 -0.79 -3.53
C GLY A 63 12.70 -0.44 -3.15
N TYR A 64 11.80 -0.45 -4.12
CA TYR A 64 10.37 -0.24 -3.90
C TYR A 64 9.77 -1.32 -2.99
N PHE A 65 10.02 -2.61 -3.26
CA PHE A 65 9.46 -3.70 -2.46
C PHE A 65 10.13 -3.87 -1.11
N VAL A 66 11.36 -3.41 -0.92
CA VAL A 66 12.00 -3.34 0.41
C VAL A 66 11.17 -2.48 1.36
N ILE A 67 10.66 -1.33 0.92
CA ILE A 67 9.78 -0.49 1.75
C ILE A 67 8.51 -1.25 2.15
N TRP A 68 7.88 -1.97 1.22
CA TRP A 68 6.68 -2.77 1.52
C TRP A 68 6.96 -3.93 2.48
N THR A 69 8.11 -4.58 2.36
CA THR A 69 8.54 -5.63 3.28
C THR A 69 8.81 -5.08 4.68
N LEU A 70 9.46 -3.90 4.78
CA LEU A 70 9.68 -3.23 6.05
C LEU A 70 8.36 -2.81 6.71
N LEU A 71 7.40 -2.33 5.94
CA LEU A 71 6.04 -2.05 6.45
C LEU A 71 5.38 -3.33 6.98
N GLY A 72 5.50 -4.45 6.28
CA GLY A 72 5.03 -5.74 6.77
C GLY A 72 5.68 -6.16 8.09
N ALA A 73 6.98 -5.90 8.24
CA ALA A 73 7.70 -6.17 9.49
C ALA A 73 7.22 -5.30 10.67
N VAL A 74 6.68 -4.12 10.41
CA VAL A 74 6.04 -3.27 11.44
C VAL A 74 4.61 -3.70 11.71
N VAL A 75 3.85 -4.04 10.66
CA VAL A 75 2.45 -4.47 10.76
C VAL A 75 2.33 -5.80 11.51
N PHE A 76 3.26 -6.72 11.34
CA PHE A 76 3.23 -8.02 12.00
C PHE A 76 3.17 -7.93 13.54
N PRO A 77 4.13 -7.31 14.23
CA PRO A 77 4.08 -7.22 15.69
C PRO A 77 2.88 -6.41 16.19
N LEU A 78 2.45 -5.39 15.44
CA LEU A 78 1.25 -4.62 15.77
C LEU A 78 0.01 -5.51 15.71
N GLY A 79 -0.13 -6.34 14.67
CA GLY A 79 -1.24 -7.28 14.54
C GLY A 79 -1.22 -8.34 15.65
N VAL A 80 -0.05 -8.85 16.02
CA VAL A 80 0.11 -9.78 17.16
C VAL A 80 -0.29 -9.11 18.47
N ALA A 81 0.14 -7.86 18.72
CA ALA A 81 -0.21 -7.12 19.93
C ALA A 81 -1.71 -6.88 20.03
N ILE A 82 -2.37 -6.46 18.95
CA ILE A 82 -3.82 -6.27 18.91
C ILE A 82 -4.56 -7.60 19.15
N ALA A 83 -4.11 -8.70 18.54
CA ALA A 83 -4.69 -10.01 18.74
C ALA A 83 -4.53 -10.53 20.19
N ALA A 84 -3.44 -10.15 20.86
CA ALA A 84 -3.16 -10.54 22.24
C ALA A 84 -4.08 -9.85 23.25
N THR A 85 -4.66 -8.69 22.92
CA THR A 85 -5.59 -7.99 23.85
C THR A 85 -6.90 -8.74 24.08
N ALA A 86 -7.18 -9.77 23.27
CA ALA A 86 -8.40 -10.61 23.34
C ALA A 86 -9.72 -9.81 23.37
N ILE A 87 -9.64 -8.50 23.14
CA ILE A 87 -10.83 -7.64 23.06
C ILE A 87 -11.54 -7.95 21.74
N PRO A 88 -12.80 -8.43 21.76
CA PRO A 88 -13.56 -8.56 20.53
C PRO A 88 -13.54 -7.19 19.84
N GLN A 89 -13.03 -7.16 18.60
CA GLN A 89 -13.03 -5.89 17.85
C GLN A 89 -14.50 -5.48 17.68
N PRO A 90 -14.96 -4.44 18.39
CA PRO A 90 -16.35 -4.04 18.26
C PRO A 90 -16.56 -3.59 16.82
N LYS A 91 -17.62 -4.07 16.17
CA LYS A 91 -17.94 -3.70 14.77
C LYS A 91 -17.93 -2.18 14.57
N VAL A 92 -18.26 -1.43 15.62
CA VAL A 92 -18.16 0.03 15.67
C VAL A 92 -16.73 0.52 15.46
N ALA A 93 -15.73 -0.11 16.10
CA ALA A 93 -14.33 0.30 15.94
C ALA A 93 -13.82 0.07 14.50
N VAL A 94 -14.24 -1.03 13.88
CA VAL A 94 -13.95 -1.29 12.46
C VAL A 94 -14.54 -0.19 11.58
N GLY A 95 -15.84 0.12 11.76
CA GLY A 95 -16.51 1.19 11.03
C GLY A 95 -15.86 2.56 11.25
N LEU A 96 -15.40 2.85 12.48
CA LEU A 96 -14.70 4.10 12.79
C LEU A 96 -13.34 4.20 12.08
N VAL A 97 -12.56 3.14 12.04
CA VAL A 97 -11.29 3.11 11.30
C VAL A 97 -11.54 3.32 9.80
N VAL A 98 -12.55 2.66 9.23
CA VAL A 98 -12.94 2.85 7.83
C VAL A 98 -13.34 4.29 7.58
N LEU A 99 -14.14 4.88 8.46
CA LEU A 99 -14.60 6.27 8.36
C LEU A 99 -13.43 7.26 8.40
N ILE A 100 -12.52 7.12 9.36
CA ILE A 100 -11.33 7.98 9.49
C ILE A 100 -10.42 7.82 8.26
N ALA A 101 -10.13 6.59 7.85
CA ALA A 101 -9.26 6.31 6.72
C ALA A 101 -9.85 6.84 5.39
N ALA A 102 -11.16 6.73 5.22
CA ALA A 102 -11.87 7.29 4.07
C ALA A 102 -11.89 8.83 4.10
N SER A 103 -12.03 9.44 5.27
CA SER A 103 -11.99 10.90 5.44
C SER A 103 -10.62 11.49 5.07
N LEU A 104 -9.52 10.74 5.26
CA LEU A 104 -8.19 11.16 4.84
C LEU A 104 -8.06 11.33 3.32
N GLN A 105 -8.93 10.72 2.52
CA GLN A 105 -8.95 10.86 1.06
C GLN A 105 -9.29 12.27 0.60
N PHE A 106 -10.02 13.04 1.41
CA PHE A 106 -10.41 14.44 1.11
C PHE A 106 -9.34 15.46 1.51
N THR A 107 -8.25 15.03 2.15
CA THR A 107 -7.26 15.97 2.67
C THR A 107 -6.34 16.52 1.59
N ALA A 108 -5.95 17.79 1.70
CA ALA A 108 -4.95 18.41 0.85
C ALA A 108 -3.57 17.69 0.94
N TRP A 109 -3.32 16.96 2.02
CA TRP A 109 -2.16 16.10 2.18
C TRP A 109 -2.18 14.96 1.15
N LYS A 110 -3.31 14.27 1.01
CA LYS A 110 -3.49 13.20 0.01
C LYS A 110 -3.33 13.74 -1.41
N ALA A 111 -3.96 14.88 -1.74
CA ALA A 111 -3.87 15.51 -3.05
C ALA A 111 -2.41 15.84 -3.42
N ARG A 112 -1.65 16.42 -2.49
CA ARG A 112 -0.22 16.72 -2.70
C ARG A 112 0.63 15.46 -2.91
N ARG A 113 0.36 14.37 -2.16
CA ARG A 113 1.09 13.10 -2.33
C ARG A 113 0.79 12.45 -3.67
N LEU A 114 -0.46 12.50 -4.10
CA LEU A 114 -0.86 11.95 -5.39
C LEU A 114 -0.28 12.74 -6.57
N ALA A 115 -0.26 14.06 -6.49
CA ALA A 115 0.38 14.93 -7.49
C ALA A 115 1.89 14.63 -7.59
N TRP A 116 2.58 14.51 -6.46
CA TRP A 116 4.01 14.19 -6.45
C TRP A 116 4.34 12.83 -7.07
N CYS A 117 3.49 11.82 -6.89
CA CYS A 117 3.67 10.51 -7.55
C CYS A 117 3.52 10.58 -9.07
N ARG A 118 2.86 11.61 -9.61
CA ARG A 118 2.70 11.85 -11.06
C ARG A 118 3.84 12.64 -11.66
N GLU A 119 4.42 13.55 -10.89
CA GLU A 119 5.56 14.36 -11.30
C GLU A 119 6.84 13.53 -11.21
N THR A 120 7.27 13.02 -12.35
CA THR A 120 8.58 12.37 -12.44
C THR A 120 9.65 13.45 -12.40
N HIS A 121 10.33 13.61 -11.26
CA HIS A 121 11.46 14.52 -11.15
C HIS A 121 12.64 13.98 -11.97
N GLY A 122 12.59 14.20 -13.28
CA GLY A 122 13.62 13.74 -14.23
C GLY A 122 15.00 14.37 -14.02
N SER A 123 15.10 15.48 -13.29
CA SER A 123 16.35 16.23 -13.10
C SER A 123 17.34 15.63 -12.11
N ALA A 124 16.96 14.60 -11.33
CA ALA A 124 17.82 14.00 -10.30
C ALA A 124 18.10 12.50 -10.52
N LEU A 125 17.71 11.94 -11.69
CA LEU A 125 17.93 10.54 -11.99
C LEU A 125 19.33 10.33 -12.57
N THR A 126 20.29 10.00 -11.71
CA THR A 126 21.61 9.56 -12.15
C THR A 126 21.54 8.12 -12.63
N PRO A 127 22.15 7.77 -13.79
CA PRO A 127 22.14 6.40 -14.33
C PRO A 127 23.17 5.51 -13.62
N ASP A 128 23.17 5.53 -12.29
CA ASP A 128 24.02 4.72 -11.42
C ASP A 128 23.19 3.87 -10.45
N ALA A 129 23.79 2.83 -9.90
CA ALA A 129 23.11 1.88 -9.01
C ALA A 129 22.62 2.56 -7.71
N ARG A 130 23.38 3.51 -7.17
CA ARG A 130 23.00 4.25 -5.96
C ARG A 130 21.78 5.13 -6.20
N GLY A 131 21.73 5.82 -7.35
CA GLY A 131 20.58 6.63 -7.76
C GLY A 131 19.33 5.79 -7.97
N ALA A 132 19.45 4.67 -8.68
CA ALA A 132 18.35 3.71 -8.89
C ALA A 132 17.79 3.18 -7.57
N TRP A 133 18.66 2.76 -6.64
CA TRP A 133 18.27 2.28 -5.32
C TRP A 133 17.51 3.35 -4.51
N ARG A 134 18.08 4.55 -4.39
CA ARG A 134 17.46 5.67 -3.67
C ARG A 134 16.11 6.06 -4.28
N TYR A 135 16.04 6.07 -5.61
CA TYR A 135 14.78 6.34 -6.31
C TYR A 135 13.72 5.28 -6.00
N GLY A 136 14.10 3.98 -6.02
CA GLY A 136 13.21 2.88 -5.65
C GLY A 136 12.68 3.01 -4.22
N LEU A 137 13.54 3.29 -3.24
CA LEU A 137 13.13 3.52 -1.85
C LEU A 137 12.18 4.71 -1.73
N CYS A 138 12.52 5.84 -2.36
CA CYS A 138 11.68 7.04 -2.34
C CYS A 138 10.31 6.77 -2.97
N LEU A 139 10.28 6.04 -4.10
CA LEU A 139 9.07 5.66 -4.79
C LEU A 139 8.19 4.74 -3.93
N GLY A 140 8.79 3.74 -3.26
CA GLY A 140 8.11 2.85 -2.34
C GLY A 140 7.51 3.59 -1.14
N PHE A 141 8.28 4.46 -0.52
CA PHE A 141 7.83 5.27 0.61
C PHE A 141 6.65 6.18 0.23
N ARG A 142 6.77 6.90 -0.88
CA ARG A 142 5.70 7.78 -1.38
C ARG A 142 4.45 7.01 -1.77
N CYS A 143 4.63 5.80 -2.34
CA CYS A 143 3.52 4.91 -2.60
C CYS A 143 2.81 4.52 -1.31
N ALA A 144 3.54 4.09 -0.31
CA ALA A 144 2.99 3.70 0.98
C ALA A 144 2.22 4.85 1.64
N GLU A 145 2.79 6.06 1.67
CA GLU A 145 2.11 7.25 2.18
C GLU A 145 0.79 7.53 1.44
N SER A 146 0.78 7.44 0.10
CA SER A 146 -0.43 7.72 -0.68
C SER A 146 -1.51 6.66 -0.51
N CYS A 147 -1.14 5.41 -0.21
CA CYS A 147 -2.05 4.28 -0.05
C CYS A 147 -2.41 4.01 1.42
N ALA A 148 -1.81 4.72 2.39
CA ALA A 148 -1.93 4.41 3.82
C ALA A 148 -3.40 4.27 4.31
N GLY A 149 -4.29 5.16 3.89
CA GLY A 149 -5.71 5.08 4.24
C GLY A 149 -6.39 3.82 3.72
N LEU A 150 -6.20 3.48 2.45
CA LEU A 150 -6.77 2.28 1.84
C LEU A 150 -6.17 1.00 2.44
N MET A 151 -4.87 1.03 2.78
CA MET A 151 -4.21 -0.08 3.48
C MET A 151 -4.73 -0.25 4.91
N ALA A 152 -5.02 0.83 5.63
CA ALA A 152 -5.63 0.75 6.95
C ALA A 152 -7.02 0.10 6.90
N ILE A 153 -7.83 0.43 5.90
CA ILE A 153 -9.13 -0.21 5.64
C ILE A 153 -8.93 -1.73 5.41
N LEU A 154 -7.97 -2.09 4.56
CA LEU A 154 -7.70 -3.50 4.25
C LEU A 154 -7.23 -4.28 5.49
N LEU A 155 -6.38 -3.67 6.34
CA LEU A 155 -5.89 -4.29 7.58
C LEU A 155 -7.03 -4.60 8.57
N VAL A 156 -8.03 -3.74 8.64
CA VAL A 156 -9.14 -3.87 9.60
C VAL A 156 -10.23 -4.81 9.07
N ILE A 157 -10.54 -4.78 7.78
CA ILE A 157 -11.52 -5.68 7.15
C ILE A 157 -10.94 -7.10 7.11
N GLY A 158 -9.65 -7.23 6.83
CA GLY A 158 -8.94 -8.50 6.76
C GLY A 158 -8.02 -8.57 5.55
N VAL A 159 -6.73 -8.69 5.83
CA VAL A 159 -5.67 -8.74 4.80
C VAL A 159 -5.80 -9.93 3.85
N MET A 160 -6.56 -10.96 4.24
CA MET A 160 -6.77 -12.19 3.46
C MET A 160 -8.10 -12.22 2.70
N ASP A 161 -8.91 -11.20 2.82
CA ASP A 161 -10.13 -11.13 2.04
C ASP A 161 -9.80 -10.71 0.60
N LEU A 162 -9.88 -11.67 -0.33
CA LEU A 162 -9.61 -11.45 -1.75
C LEU A 162 -10.53 -10.39 -2.37
N ARG A 163 -11.75 -10.26 -1.88
CA ARG A 163 -12.70 -9.23 -2.37
C ARG A 163 -12.23 -7.85 -1.94
N ALA A 164 -11.90 -7.68 -0.66
CA ALA A 164 -11.36 -6.43 -0.14
C ALA A 164 -10.03 -6.06 -0.83
N MET A 165 -9.13 -7.04 -1.03
CA MET A 165 -7.89 -6.84 -1.78
C MET A 165 -8.13 -6.35 -3.21
N THR A 166 -9.07 -6.99 -3.94
CA THR A 166 -9.39 -6.61 -5.32
C THR A 166 -9.96 -5.20 -5.39
N VAL A 167 -10.89 -4.86 -4.49
CA VAL A 167 -11.51 -3.52 -4.43
C VAL A 167 -10.45 -2.46 -4.10
N VAL A 168 -9.60 -2.70 -3.10
CA VAL A 168 -8.53 -1.75 -2.72
C VAL A 168 -7.50 -1.61 -3.83
N THR A 169 -7.11 -2.69 -4.51
CA THR A 169 -6.20 -2.64 -5.66
C THR A 169 -6.79 -1.83 -6.80
N ALA A 170 -8.06 -2.06 -7.13
CA ALA A 170 -8.76 -1.28 -8.15
C ALA A 170 -8.83 0.20 -7.77
N ALA A 171 -9.17 0.52 -6.52
CA ALA A 171 -9.21 1.89 -6.02
C ALA A 171 -7.85 2.60 -6.16
N ILE A 172 -6.75 1.97 -5.70
CA ILE A 172 -5.39 2.52 -5.83
C ILE A 172 -5.02 2.73 -7.30
N THR A 173 -5.36 1.77 -8.14
CA THR A 173 -5.05 1.83 -9.58
C THR A 173 -5.82 2.97 -10.24
N ILE A 174 -7.11 3.11 -9.96
CA ILE A 174 -7.95 4.19 -10.49
C ILE A 174 -7.42 5.55 -10.04
N GLU A 175 -7.10 5.74 -8.75
CA GLU A 175 -6.53 7.00 -8.25
C GLU A 175 -5.26 7.42 -8.99
N ARG A 176 -4.44 6.45 -9.41
CA ARG A 176 -3.17 6.71 -10.06
C ARG A 176 -3.27 6.94 -11.56
N PHE A 177 -4.16 6.22 -12.22
CA PHE A 177 -4.31 6.28 -13.68
C PHE A 177 -5.35 7.28 -14.15
N ALA A 178 -6.34 7.64 -13.31
CA ALA A 178 -7.34 8.62 -13.68
C ALA A 178 -6.70 9.95 -14.08
N SER A 179 -7.17 10.57 -15.15
CA SER A 179 -6.73 11.89 -15.60
C SER A 179 -6.86 12.94 -14.48
N ASN A 180 -7.87 12.80 -13.63
CA ASN A 180 -8.10 13.61 -12.44
C ASN A 180 -8.14 12.73 -11.18
N GLY A 181 -6.94 12.28 -10.72
CA GLY A 181 -6.82 11.38 -9.58
C GLY A 181 -7.31 11.94 -8.26
N GLN A 182 -7.38 13.27 -8.11
CA GLN A 182 -7.96 13.88 -6.93
C GLN A 182 -9.48 13.63 -6.88
N ARG A 183 -10.19 13.81 -7.98
CA ARG A 183 -11.63 13.48 -8.05
C ARG A 183 -11.89 11.99 -7.84
N ALA A 184 -11.00 11.14 -8.36
CA ALA A 184 -11.10 9.70 -8.12
C ALA A 184 -10.92 9.37 -6.63
N ALA A 185 -9.94 9.98 -5.95
CA ALA A 185 -9.73 9.80 -4.52
C ALA A 185 -10.93 10.33 -3.70
N GLU A 186 -11.49 11.46 -4.06
CA GLU A 186 -12.70 12.03 -3.42
C GLU A 186 -13.91 11.09 -3.59
N ALA A 187 -14.12 10.54 -4.78
CA ALA A 187 -15.21 9.59 -5.03
C ALA A 187 -15.02 8.29 -4.21
N ILE A 188 -13.81 7.75 -4.19
CA ILE A 188 -13.47 6.57 -3.38
C ILE A 188 -13.64 6.87 -1.89
N GLY A 189 -13.21 8.06 -1.46
CA GLY A 189 -13.43 8.55 -0.09
C GLY A 189 -14.89 8.63 0.28
N ALA A 190 -15.74 9.17 -0.59
CA ALA A 190 -17.19 9.28 -0.36
C ALA A 190 -17.86 7.90 -0.21
N ILE A 191 -17.49 6.93 -1.06
CA ILE A 191 -17.94 5.54 -0.95
C ILE A 191 -17.48 4.93 0.38
N GLY A 192 -16.22 5.16 0.74
CA GLY A 192 -15.65 4.65 2.00
C GLY A 192 -16.32 5.25 3.24
N VAL A 193 -16.62 6.55 3.24
CA VAL A 193 -17.38 7.22 4.31
C VAL A 193 -18.77 6.61 4.44
N GLY A 194 -19.48 6.44 3.32
CA GLY A 194 -20.80 5.78 3.31
C GLY A 194 -20.75 4.37 3.87
N ALA A 195 -19.75 3.57 3.47
CA ALA A 195 -19.54 2.22 3.98
C ALA A 195 -19.23 2.21 5.49
N GLY A 196 -18.36 3.12 5.96
CA GLY A 196 -18.03 3.24 7.38
C GLY A 196 -19.24 3.60 8.24
N LEU A 197 -20.05 4.57 7.80
CA LEU A 197 -21.29 4.96 8.47
C LEU A 197 -22.30 3.80 8.50
N PHE A 198 -22.47 3.10 7.39
CA PHE A 198 -23.35 1.95 7.30
C PHE A 198 -22.91 0.82 8.25
N MET A 199 -21.61 0.54 8.34
CA MET A 199 -21.07 -0.46 9.28
C MET A 199 -21.34 -0.06 10.74
N ILE A 200 -21.22 1.23 11.07
CA ILE A 200 -21.50 1.74 12.41
C ILE A 200 -23.00 1.62 12.71
N ALA A 201 -23.86 2.02 11.78
CA ALA A 201 -25.32 1.93 11.94
C ALA A 201 -25.75 0.47 12.22
N LEU A 202 -25.29 -0.49 11.41
CA LEU A 202 -25.54 -1.92 11.64
C LEU A 202 -25.00 -2.43 12.98
N ALA A 203 -23.90 -1.85 13.47
CA ALA A 203 -23.29 -2.28 14.74
C ALA A 203 -24.06 -1.76 15.96
N VAL A 204 -24.77 -0.63 15.82
CA VAL A 204 -25.58 0.00 16.89
C VAL A 204 -27.03 -0.49 16.85
N GLY A 205 -27.43 -1.24 15.82
CA GLY A 205 -28.78 -1.81 15.68
C GLY A 205 -29.79 -0.89 15.02
N LEU A 206 -29.31 0.09 14.23
CA LEU A 206 -30.11 0.94 13.36
C LEU A 206 -30.29 0.33 11.98
#